data_0bbca1502778bd7089cd3d4056ebddee
#
_entry.id   0bbca1502778bd7089cd3d4056ebddee
#
_cell.length_a   1.000
_cell.length_b   1.000
_cell.length_c   1.000
_cell.angle_alpha   90.00
_cell.angle_beta   90.00
_cell.angle_gamma   90.00
#
_symmetry.space_group_name_H-M   'P 1'
#
loop_
_entity.id
_entity.type
_entity.pdbx_description
1 polymer ?
#
loop_
_entity_poly.entity_id
_entity_poly.type
_entity_poly.pdbx_seq_one_letter_code
_entity_poly.pdbx_strand_id
1 'polypeptide(L)'
;RPEYDTVARVRLAGVLFDEGKLDEAAAVLAAAKPAEAQKVLVLDRQGDVWAAKGDLEKARDAWKQAQAALNPQDPLNRVLELKLAALPSAS
;
A
#
# COMPACT_ATOMS: atom_id res chain seq x y z
N ARG A 1 8.62 19.11 4.46
CA ARG A 1 9.14 18.58 3.20
C ARG A 1 8.29 17.41 2.73
N PRO A 2 8.13 17.20 1.41
CA PRO A 2 7.27 16.13 0.89
C PRO A 2 7.65 14.75 1.40
N GLU A 3 8.93 14.45 1.55
CA GLU A 3 9.39 13.15 2.04
C GLU A 3 8.92 12.88 3.47
N TYR A 4 9.01 13.90 4.33
CA TYR A 4 8.58 13.76 5.72
C TYR A 4 7.06 13.64 5.81
N ASP A 5 6.35 14.39 4.98
CA ASP A 5 4.89 14.31 4.94
C ASP A 5 4.43 12.91 4.54
N THR A 6 5.04 12.32 3.51
CA THR A 6 4.69 10.98 3.06
C THR A 6 4.96 9.94 4.15
N VAL A 7 6.12 9.99 4.81
CA VAL A 7 6.44 9.06 5.90
C VAL A 7 5.45 9.21 7.04
N ALA A 8 5.12 10.44 7.42
CA ALA A 8 4.17 10.70 8.50
C ALA A 8 2.78 10.15 8.15
N ARG A 9 2.33 10.32 6.91
CA ARG A 9 1.04 9.79 6.46
C ARG A 9 1.01 8.28 6.46
N VAL A 10 2.09 7.63 6.00
CA VAL A 10 2.17 6.17 6.00
C VAL A 10 2.12 5.63 7.43
N ARG A 11 2.82 6.28 8.36
CA ARG A 11 2.78 5.89 9.77
C ARG A 11 1.40 6.10 10.38
N LEU A 12 0.78 7.24 10.11
CA LEU A 12 -0.58 7.50 10.60
C LEU A 12 -1.56 6.49 10.04
N ALA A 13 -1.47 6.17 8.76
CA ALA A 13 -2.32 5.15 8.15
C ALA A 13 -2.12 3.79 8.82
N GLY A 14 -0.88 3.45 9.20
CA GLY A 14 -0.60 2.22 9.94
C GLY A 14 -1.28 2.17 11.28
N VAL A 15 -1.25 3.27 12.03
CA VAL A 15 -1.95 3.37 13.32
C VAL A 15 -3.45 3.23 13.13
N LEU A 16 -4.02 3.94 12.15
CA LEU A 16 -5.44 3.87 11.87
C LEU A 16 -5.86 2.45 11.42
N PHE A 17 -5.03 1.81 10.62
CA PHE A 17 -5.23 0.43 10.20
C PHE A 17 -5.30 -0.49 11.42
N ASP A 18 -4.33 -0.38 12.33
CA ASP A 18 -4.28 -1.20 13.54
C ASP A 18 -5.49 -0.97 14.45
N GLU A 19 -6.05 0.23 14.42
CA GLU A 19 -7.26 0.57 15.17
C GLU A 19 -8.55 0.14 14.46
N GLY A 20 -8.44 -0.44 13.28
CA GLY A 20 -9.61 -0.82 12.49
C GLY A 20 -10.27 0.33 11.75
N LYS A 21 -9.66 1.52 11.74
CA LYS A 21 -10.21 2.71 11.09
C LYS A 21 -9.79 2.73 9.62
N LEU A 22 -10.32 1.78 8.85
CA LEU A 22 -9.85 1.52 7.48
C LEU A 22 -10.16 2.67 6.51
N ASP A 23 -11.34 3.27 6.60
CA ASP A 23 -11.70 4.39 5.72
C ASP A 23 -10.82 5.61 5.97
N GLU A 24 -10.51 5.88 7.24
CA GLU A 24 -9.62 6.97 7.58
C GLU A 24 -8.20 6.69 7.10
N ALA A 25 -7.73 5.45 7.24
CA ALA A 25 -6.41 5.04 6.73
C ALA A 25 -6.34 5.23 5.21
N ALA A 26 -7.38 4.81 4.50
CA ALA A 26 -7.44 4.98 3.04
C ALA A 26 -7.38 6.46 2.65
N ALA A 27 -8.10 7.31 3.37
CA ALA A 27 -8.14 8.74 3.08
C ALA A 27 -6.77 9.41 3.30
N VAL A 28 -6.08 9.03 4.37
CA VAL A 28 -4.74 9.57 4.67
C VAL A 28 -3.77 9.21 3.55
N LEU A 29 -3.81 7.96 3.08
CA LEU A 29 -2.93 7.50 2.00
C LEU A 29 -3.28 8.15 0.66
N ALA A 30 -4.57 8.30 0.38
CA ALA A 30 -5.03 8.92 -0.87
C ALA A 30 -4.58 10.38 -0.99
N ALA A 31 -4.44 11.08 0.13
CA ALA A 31 -3.99 12.46 0.15
C ALA A 31 -2.47 12.60 0.05
N ALA A 32 -1.73 11.52 0.13
CA ALA A 32 -0.28 11.56 0.03
C ALA A 32 0.15 11.96 -1.39
N LYS A 33 1.21 12.77 -1.47
CA LYS A 33 1.84 13.17 -2.74
C LYS A 33 3.28 12.70 -2.70
N PRO A 34 3.52 11.41 -2.86
CA PRO A 34 4.85 10.84 -2.66
C PRO A 34 5.83 11.25 -3.77
N ALA A 35 7.09 11.46 -3.37
CA ALA A 35 8.18 11.49 -4.34
C ALA A 35 8.29 10.10 -4.99
N GLU A 36 8.90 10.04 -6.16
CA GLU A 36 9.00 8.81 -6.94
C GLU A 36 9.54 7.64 -6.09
N ALA A 37 10.58 7.90 -5.31
CA ALA A 37 11.21 6.87 -4.48
C ALA A 37 10.30 6.34 -3.37
N GLN A 38 9.20 7.04 -3.05
CA GLN A 38 8.29 6.66 -1.96
C GLN A 38 6.96 6.09 -2.45
N LYS A 39 6.74 6.06 -3.76
CA LYS A 39 5.48 5.56 -4.31
C LYS A 39 5.21 4.11 -3.92
N VAL A 40 6.24 3.28 -3.93
CA VAL A 40 6.11 1.87 -3.56
C VAL A 40 5.57 1.73 -2.14
N LEU A 41 6.08 2.55 -1.21
CA LEU A 41 5.65 2.49 0.19
C LEU A 41 4.17 2.83 0.33
N VAL A 42 3.70 3.86 -0.36
CA VAL A 42 2.30 4.27 -0.32
C VAL A 42 1.42 3.20 -0.96
N LEU A 43 1.80 2.70 -2.14
CA LEU A 43 1.05 1.69 -2.86
C LEU A 43 0.91 0.38 -2.08
N ASP A 44 1.99 -0.06 -1.44
CA ASP A 44 1.96 -1.26 -0.61
C ASP A 44 0.95 -1.11 0.53
N ARG A 45 0.98 0.03 1.23
CA ARG A 45 0.05 0.30 2.33
C ARG A 45 -1.39 0.43 1.84
N GLN A 46 -1.60 1.05 0.69
CA GLN A 46 -2.94 1.12 0.09
C GLN A 46 -3.47 -0.28 -0.20
N GLY A 47 -2.64 -1.16 -0.73
CA GLY A 47 -3.03 -2.54 -0.95
C GLY A 47 -3.46 -3.24 0.34
N ASP A 48 -2.71 -3.04 1.43
CA ASP A 48 -3.05 -3.61 2.74
C ASP A 48 -4.43 -3.14 3.20
N VAL A 49 -4.71 -1.84 3.06
CA VAL A 49 -5.99 -1.25 3.48
C VAL A 49 -7.15 -1.80 2.63
N TRP A 50 -6.98 -1.85 1.30
CA TRP A 50 -8.01 -2.40 0.42
C TRP A 50 -8.29 -3.86 0.72
N ALA A 51 -7.25 -4.66 0.95
CA ALA A 51 -7.43 -6.07 1.30
C ALA A 51 -8.22 -6.23 2.61
N ALA A 52 -7.90 -5.43 3.62
CA ALA A 52 -8.61 -5.45 4.89
C ALA A 52 -10.06 -5.03 4.75
N LYS A 53 -10.37 -4.14 3.81
CA LYS A 53 -11.75 -3.72 3.51
C LYS A 53 -12.50 -4.74 2.67
N GLY A 54 -11.83 -5.77 2.17
CA GLY A 54 -12.43 -6.78 1.31
C GLY A 54 -12.46 -6.40 -0.17
N ASP A 55 -11.86 -5.28 -0.55
CA ASP A 55 -11.77 -4.87 -1.95
C ASP A 55 -10.52 -5.48 -2.56
N LEU A 56 -10.62 -6.74 -2.95
CA LEU A 56 -9.47 -7.53 -3.39
C LEU A 56 -8.94 -7.10 -4.75
N GLU A 57 -9.78 -6.57 -5.63
CA GLU A 57 -9.31 -6.05 -6.91
C GLU A 57 -8.44 -4.82 -6.73
N LYS A 58 -8.87 -3.87 -5.89
CA LYS A 58 -8.06 -2.68 -5.61
C LYS A 58 -6.76 -3.03 -4.90
N ALA A 59 -6.81 -4.01 -4.00
CA ALA A 59 -5.60 -4.49 -3.33
C ALA A 59 -4.61 -5.06 -4.36
N ARG A 60 -5.10 -5.90 -5.25
CA ARG A 60 -4.27 -6.50 -6.31
C ARG A 60 -3.64 -5.42 -7.18
N ASP A 61 -4.45 -4.45 -7.61
CA ASP A 61 -3.97 -3.36 -8.45
C ASP A 61 -2.87 -2.55 -7.75
N ALA A 62 -3.08 -2.19 -6.49
CA ALA A 62 -2.10 -1.41 -5.73
C ALA A 62 -0.78 -2.16 -5.58
N TRP A 63 -0.82 -3.44 -5.23
CA TRP A 63 0.39 -4.24 -5.08
C TRP A 63 1.10 -4.50 -6.40
N LYS A 64 0.35 -4.68 -7.51
CA LYS A 64 0.96 -4.80 -8.84
C LYS A 64 1.64 -3.51 -9.27
N GLN A 65 1.01 -2.36 -8.99
CA GLN A 65 1.63 -1.08 -9.26
C GLN A 65 2.90 -0.88 -8.43
N ALA A 66 2.87 -1.32 -7.18
CA ALA A 66 4.06 -1.28 -6.32
C ALA A 66 5.19 -2.11 -6.93
N GLN A 67 4.89 -3.33 -7.40
CA GLN A 67 5.90 -4.17 -8.06
C GLN A 67 6.47 -3.50 -9.30
N ALA A 68 5.61 -2.86 -10.10
CA ALA A 68 6.04 -2.21 -11.33
C ALA A 68 6.98 -1.03 -11.07
N ALA A 69 6.82 -0.38 -9.92
CA ALA A 69 7.65 0.76 -9.54
C ALA A 69 8.93 0.36 -8.78
N LEU A 70 9.05 -0.91 -8.42
CA LEU A 70 10.11 -1.41 -7.57
C LEU A 70 11.24 -1.98 -8.41
N ASN A 71 12.49 -1.79 -7.93
CA ASN A 71 13.62 -2.48 -8.53
C ASN A 71 13.42 -3.99 -8.30
N PRO A 72 13.51 -4.83 -9.37
CA PRO A 72 13.31 -6.28 -9.22
C PRO A 72 14.21 -6.95 -8.18
N GLN A 73 15.36 -6.34 -7.87
CA GLN A 73 16.29 -6.87 -6.88
C GLN A 73 15.95 -6.47 -5.45
N ASP A 74 14.97 -5.59 -5.27
CA ASP A 74 14.59 -5.13 -3.93
C ASP A 74 13.92 -6.26 -3.17
N PRO A 75 14.33 -6.52 -1.91
CA PRO A 75 13.70 -7.57 -1.08
C PRO A 75 12.19 -7.40 -0.91
N LEU A 76 11.67 -6.18 -0.99
CA LEU A 76 10.23 -5.93 -0.89
C LEU A 76 9.45 -6.62 -2.01
N ASN A 77 10.09 -6.88 -3.16
CA ASN A 77 9.42 -7.58 -4.26
C ASN A 77 8.88 -8.95 -3.82
N ARG A 78 9.66 -9.67 -3.00
CA ARG A 78 9.20 -10.97 -2.47
C ARG A 78 8.00 -10.82 -1.55
N VAL A 79 7.97 -9.76 -0.74
CA VAL A 79 6.83 -9.48 0.14
C VAL A 79 5.57 -9.23 -0.69
N LEU A 80 5.69 -8.44 -1.76
CA LEU A 80 4.56 -8.15 -2.65
C LEU A 80 4.08 -9.41 -3.37
N GLU A 81 5.00 -10.26 -3.83
CA GLU A 81 4.63 -11.53 -4.43
C GLU A 81 3.80 -12.39 -3.47
N LEU A 82 4.23 -12.46 -2.21
CA LEU A 82 3.52 -13.24 -1.21
C LEU A 82 2.13 -12.65 -0.91
N LYS A 83 2.01 -11.34 -0.83
CA LYS A 83 0.72 -10.67 -0.63
C LYS A 83 -0.23 -10.96 -1.79
N LEU A 84 0.27 -10.85 -3.02
CA LEU A 84 -0.52 -11.15 -4.21
C LEU A 84 -0.94 -12.61 -4.26
N ALA A 85 -0.03 -13.52 -3.92
CA ALA A 85 -0.33 -14.95 -3.91
C ALA A 85 -1.38 -15.32 -2.86
N ALA A 86 -1.47 -14.55 -1.78
CA ALA A 86 -2.44 -14.79 -0.72
C ALA A 86 -3.86 -14.34 -1.09
N LEU A 87 -4.02 -13.52 -2.14
CA LEU A 87 -5.34 -13.09 -2.59
C LEU A 87 -6.07 -14.24 -3.29
N PRO A 88 -7.38 -14.38 -3.08
CA PRO A 88 -8.17 -15.35 -3.82
C PRO A 88 -8.09 -15.08 -5.32
N SER A 89 -8.17 -16.15 -6.13
CA SER A 89 -8.22 -16.00 -7.58
C SER A 89 -9.45 -15.18 -7.98
N ALA A 90 -9.25 -14.25 -8.93
CA ALA A 90 -10.38 -13.60 -9.56
C ALA A 90 -11.08 -14.63 -10.45
N SER A 91 -12.26 -14.98 -10.10
CA SER A 91 -13.07 -15.93 -10.89
C SER A 91 -14.21 -15.19 -11.56
#